data_ae6768b05638849d04cb18eeddf74e8a
#
_entry.id   ae6768b05638849d04cb18eeddf74e8a
#
_cell.length_a   1.000
_cell.length_b   1.000
_cell.length_c   1.000
_cell.angle_alpha   90.00
_cell.angle_beta   90.00
_cell.angle_gamma   90.00
#
_symmetry.space_group_name_H-M   'P 1'
#
loop_
_entity.id
_entity.type
_entity.pdbx_description
1 polymer ?
#
loop_
_entity_poly.entity_id
_entity_poly.type
_entity_poly.pdbx_seq_one_letter_code
_entity_poly.pdbx_strand_id
1 'polypeptide(L)'
;MALQPKPGVQERILLHLLDYSDFKNSVEVPFALSQMGIANAVAIARSNVPRAIAGLKDEGLLIERQAHVSGVSRKRKAYFLTDSGINVSEDTWSRLRNFELRSIMDDGAIIHSTLGELNDHLNFSMRPVDIIRYMDENCVLDTRTLSADLVERDLSKHVEKQLVTSLGDLPRLRHFYGREKEMDNMASLIDARATTLLVPGIAGIGKTTIASKLIERFMHRRNLLYHRCQDWEGSRSFFEAVADWLSNIGDSSFSDYLAATPVPQPADAARLLVDCLEGTPTLIVIDDFHKVADTTLHQTFQAMSLALLGSEEEIGLVIFSRSFKPVVPAKDAEGRIASLVLPLDGLDSDAGRQLLSSFEDLGDEQWLHIHGLSRGHPLVLELINRGASAGAFHETLENYVTVEIFSKLSAEQKRVLS
;
A
#
# COMPACT_ATOMS: atom_id res chain seq x y z
N MET A 1 -26.24 21.87 38.21
CA MET A 1 -26.00 22.47 36.87
C MET A 1 -26.95 21.75 35.90
N ALA A 2 -27.76 22.46 35.13
CA ALA A 2 -28.58 21.82 34.12
C ALA A 2 -27.63 21.26 33.01
N LEU A 3 -27.72 19.95 32.73
CA LEU A 3 -26.97 19.33 31.65
C LEU A 3 -27.38 20.01 30.33
N GLN A 4 -26.39 20.55 29.61
CA GLN A 4 -26.63 21.03 28.27
C GLN A 4 -26.99 19.85 27.37
N PRO A 5 -28.00 19.96 26.50
CA PRO A 5 -28.39 18.86 25.62
C PRO A 5 -27.23 18.58 24.61
N LYS A 6 -27.01 17.31 24.35
CA LYS A 6 -26.03 16.86 23.33
C LYS A 6 -26.29 17.55 21.97
N PRO A 7 -25.28 17.97 21.23
CA PRO A 7 -25.44 18.61 19.91
C PRO A 7 -26.31 17.83 18.95
N GLY A 8 -27.25 18.51 18.31
CA GLY A 8 -28.23 17.92 17.40
C GLY A 8 -27.61 17.32 16.13
N VAL A 9 -28.40 16.52 15.40
CA VAL A 9 -27.93 15.86 14.16
C VAL A 9 -27.48 16.88 13.10
N GLN A 10 -28.27 17.95 12.93
CA GLN A 10 -27.94 18.99 11.93
C GLN A 10 -26.65 19.73 12.28
N GLU A 11 -26.41 20.05 13.55
CA GLU A 11 -25.18 20.66 14.02
C GLU A 11 -23.97 19.76 13.77
N ARG A 12 -24.09 18.46 14.01
CA ARG A 12 -23.05 17.46 13.72
C ARG A 12 -22.75 17.36 12.23
N ILE A 13 -23.78 17.42 11.36
CA ILE A 13 -23.59 17.43 9.91
C ILE A 13 -22.87 18.69 9.47
N LEU A 14 -23.23 19.85 10.00
CA LEU A 14 -22.55 21.12 9.69
C LEU A 14 -21.09 21.07 10.09
N LEU A 15 -20.76 20.63 11.31
CA LEU A 15 -19.38 20.48 11.77
C LEU A 15 -18.60 19.48 10.91
N HIS A 16 -19.22 18.34 10.55
CA HIS A 16 -18.58 17.36 9.70
C HIS A 16 -18.24 17.91 8.31
N LEU A 17 -19.17 18.63 7.69
CA LEU A 17 -18.99 19.16 6.34
C LEU A 17 -18.04 20.38 6.32
N LEU A 18 -17.86 21.06 7.44
CA LEU A 18 -16.92 22.19 7.56
C LEU A 18 -15.48 21.73 7.31
N ASP A 19 -15.09 20.55 7.79
CA ASP A 19 -13.78 19.95 7.56
C ASP A 19 -13.49 19.69 6.07
N TYR A 20 -14.51 19.69 5.22
CA TYR A 20 -14.41 19.41 3.79
C TYR A 20 -14.84 20.61 2.91
N SER A 21 -14.84 21.83 3.44
CA SER A 21 -15.28 23.05 2.74
C SER A 21 -14.49 23.33 1.45
N ASP A 22 -13.22 22.97 1.43
CA ASP A 22 -12.31 23.18 0.30
C ASP A 22 -12.68 22.34 -0.95
N PHE A 23 -13.41 21.24 -0.77
CA PHE A 23 -13.82 20.35 -1.86
C PHE A 23 -15.04 20.84 -2.64
N LYS A 24 -15.60 22.02 -2.32
CA LYS A 24 -16.82 22.57 -2.96
C LYS A 24 -16.74 22.62 -4.49
N ASN A 25 -15.55 22.92 -5.04
CA ASN A 25 -15.33 23.04 -6.49
C ASN A 25 -14.58 21.85 -7.10
N SER A 26 -14.23 20.84 -6.30
CA SER A 26 -13.49 19.68 -6.77
C SER A 26 -14.34 18.77 -7.63
N VAL A 27 -13.75 18.19 -8.69
CA VAL A 27 -14.41 17.23 -9.58
C VAL A 27 -14.61 15.89 -8.87
N GLU A 28 -13.60 15.50 -8.13
CA GLU A 28 -13.58 14.33 -7.26
C GLU A 28 -13.62 14.78 -5.79
N VAL A 29 -14.36 14.05 -4.98
CA VAL A 29 -14.64 14.43 -3.59
C VAL A 29 -14.50 13.24 -2.65
N PRO A 30 -14.06 13.45 -1.39
CA PRO A 30 -13.97 12.41 -0.39
C PRO A 30 -15.31 11.68 -0.16
N PHE A 31 -15.22 10.39 0.19
CA PHE A 31 -16.40 9.59 0.58
C PHE A 31 -17.18 10.22 1.73
N ALA A 32 -16.51 10.93 2.61
CA ALA A 32 -17.08 11.68 3.73
C ALA A 32 -18.22 12.63 3.33
N LEU A 33 -18.19 13.19 2.12
CA LEU A 33 -19.22 14.07 1.57
C LEU A 33 -20.43 13.33 1.00
N SER A 34 -20.38 12.01 0.90
CA SER A 34 -21.50 11.17 0.45
C SER A 34 -22.53 10.98 1.58
N GLN A 35 -23.75 10.56 1.19
CA GLN A 35 -24.79 10.23 2.16
C GLN A 35 -24.35 9.18 3.19
N MET A 36 -23.58 8.19 2.77
CA MET A 36 -23.07 7.13 3.66
C MET A 36 -21.95 7.66 4.55
N GLY A 37 -21.01 8.45 4.00
CA GLY A 37 -19.94 9.08 4.77
C GLY A 37 -20.48 10.00 5.88
N ILE A 38 -21.51 10.82 5.56
CA ILE A 38 -22.21 11.64 6.57
C ILE A 38 -22.89 10.76 7.63
N ALA A 39 -23.61 9.70 7.22
CA ALA A 39 -24.25 8.78 8.16
C ALA A 39 -23.26 8.21 9.18
N ASN A 40 -22.12 7.76 8.67
CA ASN A 40 -21.05 7.18 9.48
C ASN A 40 -20.42 8.23 10.42
N ALA A 41 -20.13 9.42 9.93
CA ALA A 41 -19.49 10.47 10.72
C ALA A 41 -20.36 10.95 11.89
N VAL A 42 -21.66 11.19 11.63
CA VAL A 42 -22.57 11.72 12.65
C VAL A 42 -23.32 10.62 13.44
N ALA A 43 -23.00 9.36 13.21
CA ALA A 43 -23.57 8.18 13.89
C ALA A 43 -25.11 8.16 13.86
N ILE A 44 -25.70 8.23 12.65
CA ILE A 44 -27.13 8.07 12.43
C ILE A 44 -27.40 7.00 11.39
N ALA A 45 -28.60 6.39 11.46
CA ALA A 45 -29.04 5.46 10.44
C ALA A 45 -29.07 6.16 9.06
N ARG A 46 -28.54 5.51 8.02
CA ARG A 46 -28.52 6.03 6.65
C ARG A 46 -29.87 6.54 6.16
N SER A 47 -30.97 5.89 6.59
CA SER A 47 -32.34 6.28 6.27
C SER A 47 -32.75 7.65 6.84
N ASN A 48 -32.06 8.13 7.87
CA ASN A 48 -32.35 9.41 8.51
C ASN A 48 -31.58 10.58 7.88
N VAL A 49 -30.49 10.30 7.15
CA VAL A 49 -29.65 11.33 6.51
C VAL A 49 -30.44 12.20 5.52
N PRO A 50 -31.28 11.66 4.61
CA PRO A 50 -32.03 12.47 3.67
C PRO A 50 -32.93 13.51 4.36
N ARG A 51 -33.55 13.13 5.48
CA ARG A 51 -34.44 14.03 6.25
C ARG A 51 -33.66 15.15 6.93
N ALA A 52 -32.49 14.83 7.51
CA ALA A 52 -31.65 15.82 8.17
C ALA A 52 -31.05 16.82 7.15
N ILE A 53 -30.63 16.30 5.99
CA ILE A 53 -30.07 17.12 4.89
C ILE A 53 -31.16 17.99 4.25
N ALA A 54 -32.41 17.48 4.10
CA ALA A 54 -33.48 18.26 3.51
C ALA A 54 -33.72 19.57 4.30
N GLY A 55 -33.77 19.49 5.64
CA GLY A 55 -33.89 20.70 6.48
C GLY A 55 -32.75 21.71 6.22
N LEU A 56 -31.51 21.27 6.21
CA LEU A 56 -30.38 22.14 5.94
C LEU A 56 -30.34 22.71 4.51
N LYS A 57 -30.89 21.98 3.54
CA LYS A 57 -31.06 22.46 2.16
C LYS A 57 -32.20 23.50 2.07
N ASP A 58 -33.28 23.28 2.76
CA ASP A 58 -34.40 24.23 2.79
C ASP A 58 -34.02 25.56 3.45
N GLU A 59 -33.08 25.51 4.40
CA GLU A 59 -32.48 26.69 5.03
C GLU A 59 -31.38 27.31 4.15
N GLY A 60 -31.06 26.75 2.97
CA GLY A 60 -30.04 27.25 2.07
C GLY A 60 -28.59 27.05 2.55
N LEU A 61 -28.36 26.18 3.54
CA LEU A 61 -27.04 25.94 4.13
C LEU A 61 -26.22 24.88 3.37
N LEU A 62 -26.90 23.98 2.64
CA LEU A 62 -26.29 22.92 1.87
C LEU A 62 -26.71 22.93 0.40
N ILE A 63 -25.78 22.54 -0.45
CA ILE A 63 -26.06 22.18 -1.84
C ILE A 63 -25.77 20.69 -2.07
N GLU A 64 -26.54 20.07 -2.98
CA GLU A 64 -26.34 18.71 -3.44
C GLU A 64 -25.82 18.74 -4.88
N ARG A 65 -24.77 17.97 -5.17
CA ARG A 65 -24.20 17.85 -6.51
C ARG A 65 -23.88 16.39 -6.80
N GLN A 66 -24.01 15.98 -8.07
CA GLN A 66 -23.47 14.71 -8.54
C GLN A 66 -21.95 14.87 -8.73
N ALA A 67 -21.16 14.16 -7.95
CA ALA A 67 -19.70 14.21 -7.99
C ALA A 67 -19.13 12.79 -8.12
N HIS A 68 -17.91 12.71 -8.59
CA HIS A 68 -17.10 11.50 -8.44
C HIS A 68 -16.66 11.44 -6.99
N VAL A 69 -17.13 10.42 -6.28
CA VAL A 69 -16.77 10.17 -4.90
C VAL A 69 -15.61 9.19 -4.90
N SER A 70 -14.51 9.52 -4.22
CA SER A 70 -13.34 8.65 -4.12
C SER A 70 -13.74 7.24 -3.69
N GLY A 71 -13.21 6.23 -4.39
CA GLY A 71 -13.56 4.84 -4.17
C GLY A 71 -14.88 4.36 -4.76
N VAL A 72 -15.59 5.17 -5.57
CA VAL A 72 -16.87 4.77 -6.17
C VAL A 72 -16.88 5.03 -7.69
N SER A 73 -17.08 3.98 -8.49
CA SER A 73 -17.04 4.04 -9.96
C SER A 73 -18.12 4.90 -10.63
N ARG A 74 -19.19 5.23 -9.91
CA ARG A 74 -20.32 6.05 -10.43
C ARG A 74 -20.45 7.32 -9.64
N LYS A 75 -20.81 8.42 -10.33
CA LYS A 75 -21.19 9.66 -9.66
C LYS A 75 -22.25 9.39 -8.59
N ARG A 76 -22.03 9.95 -7.44
CA ARG A 76 -22.95 9.89 -6.29
C ARG A 76 -23.37 11.30 -5.89
N LYS A 77 -24.46 11.38 -5.15
CA LYS A 77 -24.84 12.61 -4.49
C LYS A 77 -23.81 12.92 -3.41
N ALA A 78 -23.20 14.07 -3.52
CA ALA A 78 -22.31 14.65 -2.53
C ALA A 78 -22.90 15.99 -2.06
N TYR A 79 -22.64 16.31 -0.81
CA TYR A 79 -23.24 17.43 -0.11
C TYR A 79 -22.16 18.41 0.33
N PHE A 80 -22.38 19.70 0.06
CA PHE A 80 -21.40 20.75 0.32
C PHE A 80 -22.07 21.91 1.05
N LEU A 81 -21.29 22.58 1.89
CA LEU A 81 -21.75 23.84 2.50
C LEU A 81 -21.83 24.94 1.44
N THR A 82 -22.88 25.76 1.55
CA THR A 82 -22.92 27.06 0.91
C THR A 82 -22.05 28.06 1.69
N ASP A 83 -21.83 29.25 1.18
CA ASP A 83 -21.11 30.29 1.93
C ASP A 83 -21.88 30.66 3.22
N SER A 84 -23.21 30.69 3.16
CA SER A 84 -24.06 30.83 4.35
C SER A 84 -23.91 29.61 5.28
N GLY A 85 -23.83 28.40 4.72
CA GLY A 85 -23.60 27.19 5.49
C GLY A 85 -22.25 27.17 6.21
N ILE A 86 -21.18 27.68 5.59
CA ILE A 86 -19.86 27.83 6.22
C ILE A 86 -19.98 28.77 7.44
N ASN A 87 -20.54 29.96 7.26
CA ASN A 87 -20.70 30.93 8.35
C ASN A 87 -21.51 30.33 9.53
N VAL A 88 -22.64 29.66 9.24
CA VAL A 88 -23.45 28.99 10.27
C VAL A 88 -22.68 27.85 10.94
N SER A 89 -21.85 27.13 10.20
CA SER A 89 -21.01 26.06 10.76
C SER A 89 -19.93 26.61 11.69
N GLU A 90 -19.29 27.72 11.32
CA GLU A 90 -18.30 28.43 12.14
C GLU A 90 -18.92 29.02 13.41
N ASP A 91 -20.12 29.62 13.31
CA ASP A 91 -20.89 30.09 14.47
C ASP A 91 -21.28 28.92 15.38
N THR A 92 -21.71 27.81 14.77
CA THR A 92 -22.03 26.57 15.51
C THR A 92 -20.78 26.05 16.25
N TRP A 93 -19.62 26.02 15.60
CA TRP A 93 -18.37 25.64 16.23
C TRP A 93 -17.99 26.61 17.35
N SER A 94 -18.07 27.91 17.10
CA SER A 94 -17.75 28.94 18.11
C SER A 94 -18.59 28.82 19.39
N ARG A 95 -19.84 28.36 19.26
CA ARG A 95 -20.70 28.04 20.37
C ARG A 95 -20.35 26.71 21.03
N LEU A 96 -20.18 25.66 20.23
CA LEU A 96 -19.95 24.30 20.73
C LEU A 96 -18.54 24.10 21.31
N ARG A 97 -17.54 24.87 20.90
CA ARG A 97 -16.21 24.79 21.50
C ARG A 97 -16.20 25.04 23.03
N ASN A 98 -17.17 25.80 23.54
CA ASN A 98 -17.36 26.06 24.98
C ASN A 98 -18.30 25.08 25.67
N PHE A 99 -18.73 24.02 24.95
CA PHE A 99 -19.60 22.99 25.52
C PHE A 99 -18.82 22.15 26.54
N GLU A 100 -19.31 22.14 27.80
CA GLU A 100 -18.71 21.41 28.90
C GLU A 100 -18.96 19.91 28.81
N LEU A 101 -17.91 19.13 28.96
CA LEU A 101 -17.97 17.66 29.01
C LEU A 101 -17.04 17.10 30.10
N ARG A 102 -17.31 15.85 30.44
CA ARG A 102 -16.45 15.07 31.34
C ARG A 102 -15.77 13.98 30.54
N SER A 103 -14.48 13.79 30.76
CA SER A 103 -13.72 12.72 30.12
C SER A 103 -13.13 11.80 31.18
N ILE A 104 -13.29 10.49 30.96
CA ILE A 104 -12.63 9.46 31.75
C ILE A 104 -11.40 9.04 30.94
N MET A 105 -10.22 9.33 31.47
CA MET A 105 -8.95 9.05 30.79
C MET A 105 -8.52 7.59 30.95
N ASP A 106 -7.51 7.16 30.21
CA ASP A 106 -7.02 5.78 30.20
C ASP A 106 -6.51 5.32 31.59
N ASP A 107 -5.98 6.23 32.40
CA ASP A 107 -5.54 6.00 33.77
C ASP A 107 -6.69 6.03 34.79
N GLY A 108 -7.94 6.24 34.33
CA GLY A 108 -9.13 6.37 35.16
C GLY A 108 -9.35 7.77 35.74
N ALA A 109 -8.49 8.76 35.45
CA ALA A 109 -8.69 10.13 35.88
C ALA A 109 -9.95 10.74 35.20
N ILE A 110 -10.69 11.55 35.96
CA ILE A 110 -11.85 12.29 35.43
C ILE A 110 -11.43 13.74 35.21
N ILE A 111 -11.50 14.17 33.96
CA ILE A 111 -11.20 15.54 33.56
C ILE A 111 -12.49 16.26 33.18
N HIS A 112 -12.63 17.49 33.61
CA HIS A 112 -13.66 18.42 33.18
C HIS A 112 -13.03 19.42 32.22
N SER A 113 -13.50 19.47 31.00
CA SER A 113 -12.99 20.34 29.94
C SER A 113 -14.12 20.83 29.05
N THR A 114 -13.79 21.76 28.16
CA THR A 114 -14.70 22.12 27.06
C THR A 114 -14.38 21.28 25.82
N LEU A 115 -15.30 21.23 24.86
CA LEU A 115 -15.12 20.54 23.59
C LEU A 115 -13.88 21.06 22.83
N GLY A 116 -13.58 22.37 22.96
CA GLY A 116 -12.43 22.99 22.32
C GLY A 116 -11.10 22.70 23.00
N GLU A 117 -11.11 22.42 24.31
CA GLU A 117 -9.89 22.18 25.11
C GLU A 117 -9.57 20.69 25.28
N LEU A 118 -10.49 19.79 24.93
CA LEU A 118 -10.34 18.38 25.19
C LEU A 118 -9.05 17.81 24.56
N ASN A 119 -8.73 18.20 23.34
CA ASN A 119 -7.56 17.72 22.63
C ASN A 119 -6.23 18.09 23.33
N ASP A 120 -6.20 19.12 24.17
CA ASP A 120 -5.03 19.49 24.96
C ASP A 120 -4.73 18.50 26.08
N HIS A 121 -5.74 17.67 26.44
CA HIS A 121 -5.68 16.65 27.48
C HIS A 121 -5.53 15.23 26.92
N LEU A 122 -5.70 15.04 25.59
CA LEU A 122 -5.57 13.77 24.94
C LEU A 122 -4.17 13.59 24.34
N ASN A 123 -3.68 12.36 24.30
CA ASN A 123 -2.44 12.01 23.61
C ASN A 123 -2.61 11.91 22.08
N PHE A 124 -3.80 12.17 21.59
CA PHE A 124 -4.21 12.13 20.17
C PHE A 124 -5.24 13.23 19.93
N SER A 125 -5.44 13.61 18.68
CA SER A 125 -6.40 14.66 18.31
C SER A 125 -7.69 14.04 17.80
N MET A 126 -8.84 14.51 18.26
CA MET A 126 -10.17 14.11 17.79
C MET A 126 -10.86 15.28 17.10
N ARG A 127 -11.55 15.00 15.99
CA ARG A 127 -12.43 16.01 15.40
C ARG A 127 -13.62 16.29 16.31
N PRO A 128 -14.13 17.51 16.34
CA PRO A 128 -15.30 17.84 17.17
C PRO A 128 -16.48 16.91 16.96
N VAL A 129 -16.76 16.49 15.74
CA VAL A 129 -17.86 15.58 15.41
C VAL A 129 -17.64 14.19 16.01
N ASP A 130 -16.37 13.70 16.04
CA ASP A 130 -16.05 12.40 16.62
C ASP A 130 -16.16 12.44 18.15
N ILE A 131 -15.69 13.50 18.81
CA ILE A 131 -15.89 13.70 20.25
C ILE A 131 -17.39 13.62 20.59
N ILE A 132 -18.24 14.37 19.87
CA ILE A 132 -19.68 14.39 20.08
C ILE A 132 -20.29 13.02 19.81
N ARG A 133 -19.79 12.28 18.83
CA ARG A 133 -20.26 10.93 18.49
C ARG A 133 -20.08 9.95 19.64
N TYR A 134 -18.91 9.98 20.30
CA TYR A 134 -18.54 9.02 21.35
C TYR A 134 -18.97 9.45 22.75
N MET A 135 -19.36 10.69 22.95
CA MET A 135 -20.01 11.12 24.20
C MET A 135 -21.32 10.36 24.43
N ASP A 136 -21.55 9.94 25.65
CA ASP A 136 -22.82 9.41 26.10
C ASP A 136 -23.91 10.51 26.22
N GLU A 137 -25.13 10.13 26.65
CA GLU A 137 -26.24 11.06 26.87
C GLU A 137 -25.99 12.04 28.03
N ASN A 138 -25.08 11.73 28.94
CA ASN A 138 -24.68 12.56 30.07
C ASN A 138 -23.49 13.46 29.77
N CYS A 139 -23.08 13.56 28.49
CA CYS A 139 -21.89 14.30 28.04
C CYS A 139 -20.60 13.80 28.67
N VAL A 140 -20.47 12.48 28.85
CA VAL A 140 -19.27 11.81 29.29
C VAL A 140 -18.60 11.12 28.11
N LEU A 141 -17.32 11.41 27.90
CA LEU A 141 -16.45 10.70 26.98
C LEU A 141 -15.56 9.74 27.77
N ASP A 142 -15.73 8.44 27.57
CA ASP A 142 -14.82 7.43 28.15
C ASP A 142 -13.77 7.03 27.10
N THR A 143 -12.53 7.54 27.28
CA THR A 143 -11.46 7.27 26.31
C THR A 143 -11.07 5.80 26.27
N ARG A 144 -11.30 5.05 27.33
CA ARG A 144 -11.02 3.60 27.42
C ARG A 144 -11.95 2.77 26.53
N THR A 145 -13.12 3.32 26.17
CA THR A 145 -14.11 2.66 25.29
C THR A 145 -14.00 3.13 23.84
N LEU A 146 -13.15 4.12 23.57
CA LEU A 146 -12.84 4.51 22.21
C LEU A 146 -12.24 3.30 21.52
N SER A 147 -12.90 2.80 20.49
CA SER A 147 -12.44 1.61 19.80
C SER A 147 -11.01 1.82 19.33
N ALA A 148 -10.21 0.75 19.28
CA ALA A 148 -8.86 0.77 18.75
C ALA A 148 -8.78 1.50 17.41
N ASP A 149 -9.82 1.44 16.59
CA ASP A 149 -9.95 2.12 15.30
C ASP A 149 -9.82 3.65 15.34
N LEU A 150 -10.28 4.30 16.44
CA LEU A 150 -10.13 5.75 16.57
C LEU A 150 -8.78 6.14 17.15
N VAL A 151 -8.34 5.37 18.13
CA VAL A 151 -7.03 5.52 18.74
C VAL A 151 -5.95 5.24 17.67
N GLU A 152 -6.15 4.24 16.82
CA GLU A 152 -5.25 3.94 15.71
C GLU A 152 -5.27 5.01 14.61
N ARG A 153 -6.41 5.61 14.28
CA ARG A 153 -6.48 6.67 13.25
C ARG A 153 -5.74 7.94 13.64
N ASP A 154 -5.67 8.28 14.92
CA ASP A 154 -5.05 9.52 15.39
C ASP A 154 -3.67 9.30 16.04
N LEU A 155 -3.42 8.15 16.66
CA LEU A 155 -2.08 7.73 17.06
C LEU A 155 -1.15 7.59 15.84
N SER A 156 -1.71 7.34 14.64
CA SER A 156 -0.94 7.30 13.39
C SER A 156 -0.31 8.66 13.00
N LYS A 157 -0.66 9.75 13.67
CA LYS A 157 0.01 11.06 13.46
C LYS A 157 1.17 11.33 14.43
N HIS A 158 1.28 10.62 15.56
CA HIS A 158 2.24 10.96 16.61
C HIS A 158 2.93 9.78 17.31
N VAL A 159 2.60 8.53 16.97
CA VAL A 159 3.36 7.34 17.38
C VAL A 159 4.13 6.86 16.15
N GLU A 160 5.37 6.39 16.34
CA GLU A 160 6.06 5.60 15.31
C GLU A 160 5.06 4.59 14.76
N LYS A 161 4.58 4.83 13.53
CA LYS A 161 3.61 3.96 12.85
C LYS A 161 4.19 2.57 12.90
N GLN A 162 3.53 1.63 13.59
CA GLN A 162 3.95 0.25 13.58
C GLN A 162 3.84 -0.23 12.13
N LEU A 163 4.99 -0.45 11.50
CA LEU A 163 5.06 -0.80 10.10
C LEU A 163 4.41 -2.16 9.89
N VAL A 164 3.45 -2.23 8.98
CA VAL A 164 2.70 -3.45 8.67
C VAL A 164 3.40 -4.20 7.56
N THR A 165 3.67 -5.47 7.80
CA THR A 165 4.31 -6.36 6.83
C THR A 165 3.41 -7.53 6.47
N SER A 166 3.13 -7.70 5.17
CA SER A 166 2.50 -8.89 4.61
C SER A 166 3.49 -9.56 3.66
N LEU A 167 4.09 -10.65 4.11
CA LEU A 167 5.22 -11.30 3.41
C LEU A 167 4.83 -12.59 2.69
N GLY A 168 3.61 -13.11 2.89
CA GLY A 168 3.15 -14.33 2.22
C GLY A 168 4.21 -15.45 2.21
N ASP A 169 4.45 -15.99 1.03
CA ASP A 169 5.42 -17.07 0.78
C ASP A 169 6.86 -16.56 0.52
N LEU A 170 7.26 -15.44 1.13
CA LEU A 170 8.61 -14.92 0.95
C LEU A 170 9.66 -15.91 1.46
N PRO A 171 10.58 -16.39 0.60
CA PRO A 171 11.58 -17.38 1.02
C PRO A 171 12.60 -16.75 1.97
N ARG A 172 12.97 -17.50 3.01
CA ARG A 172 14.09 -17.13 3.88
C ARG A 172 15.41 -17.41 3.17
N LEU A 173 16.22 -16.40 3.03
CA LEU A 173 17.55 -16.54 2.42
C LEU A 173 18.52 -17.15 3.43
N ARG A 174 19.31 -18.13 2.96
CA ARG A 174 20.43 -18.66 3.74
C ARG A 174 21.72 -17.90 3.42
N HIS A 175 21.90 -17.58 2.16
CA HIS A 175 23.12 -16.89 1.66
C HIS A 175 22.69 -15.88 0.58
N PHE A 176 23.46 -14.80 0.48
CA PHE A 176 23.31 -13.77 -0.54
C PHE A 176 24.72 -13.34 -0.98
N TYR A 177 25.02 -13.46 -2.25
CA TYR A 177 26.32 -13.15 -2.81
C TYR A 177 26.18 -12.14 -3.94
N GLY A 178 26.98 -11.09 -3.88
CA GLY A 178 26.98 -10.01 -4.87
C GLY A 178 25.70 -9.21 -4.88
N ARG A 179 25.48 -8.48 -5.97
CA ARG A 179 24.26 -7.66 -6.19
C ARG A 179 24.18 -6.39 -5.35
N GLU A 180 25.25 -6.03 -4.67
CA GLU A 180 25.28 -4.80 -3.86
C GLU A 180 24.96 -3.58 -4.70
N LYS A 181 25.49 -3.51 -5.93
CA LYS A 181 25.25 -2.39 -6.86
C LYS A 181 23.78 -2.31 -7.28
N GLU A 182 23.19 -3.43 -7.67
CA GLU A 182 21.78 -3.51 -8.04
C GLU A 182 20.89 -3.16 -6.86
N MET A 183 21.20 -3.68 -5.66
CA MET A 183 20.48 -3.39 -4.43
C MET A 183 20.56 -1.91 -4.05
N ASP A 184 21.73 -1.30 -4.13
CA ASP A 184 21.92 0.12 -3.80
C ASP A 184 21.22 1.03 -4.81
N ASN A 185 21.26 0.67 -6.09
CA ASN A 185 20.54 1.40 -7.13
C ASN A 185 19.01 1.33 -6.91
N MET A 186 18.46 0.12 -6.70
CA MET A 186 17.03 -0.05 -6.40
C MET A 186 16.62 0.73 -5.15
N ALA A 187 17.39 0.62 -4.08
CA ALA A 187 17.09 1.31 -2.83
C ALA A 187 17.12 2.83 -2.99
N SER A 188 18.10 3.37 -3.70
CA SER A 188 18.20 4.81 -3.96
C SER A 188 17.02 5.33 -4.79
N LEU A 189 16.55 4.55 -5.76
CA LEU A 189 15.37 4.92 -6.56
C LEU A 189 14.08 4.87 -5.74
N ILE A 190 13.92 3.86 -4.87
CA ILE A 190 12.76 3.73 -3.98
C ILE A 190 12.74 4.84 -2.92
N ASP A 191 13.91 5.25 -2.41
CA ASP A 191 14.01 6.30 -1.40
C ASP A 191 13.84 7.71 -2.00
N ALA A 192 13.97 7.86 -3.32
CA ALA A 192 13.91 9.17 -3.95
C ALA A 192 12.50 9.75 -4.01
N ARG A 193 11.51 8.97 -4.45
CA ARG A 193 10.06 9.33 -4.56
C ARG A 193 9.23 8.11 -4.94
N ALA A 194 7.91 8.32 -5.12
CA ALA A 194 7.03 7.31 -5.73
C ALA A 194 7.62 6.81 -7.05
N THR A 195 7.85 5.50 -7.15
CA THR A 195 8.52 4.92 -8.30
C THR A 195 8.02 3.52 -8.62
N THR A 196 8.01 3.19 -9.90
CA THR A 196 7.76 1.84 -10.39
C THR A 196 9.04 1.28 -11.00
N LEU A 197 9.54 0.18 -10.46
CA LEU A 197 10.69 -0.56 -10.97
C LEU A 197 10.24 -1.86 -11.61
N LEU A 198 10.64 -2.09 -12.85
CA LEU A 198 10.51 -3.37 -13.53
C LEU A 198 11.86 -4.08 -13.50
N VAL A 199 11.88 -5.27 -12.94
CA VAL A 199 13.09 -6.08 -12.78
C VAL A 199 12.93 -7.37 -13.60
N PRO A 200 13.16 -7.30 -14.94
CA PRO A 200 13.14 -8.47 -15.77
C PRO A 200 14.41 -9.30 -15.57
N GLY A 201 14.26 -10.60 -15.72
CA GLY A 201 15.39 -11.51 -15.65
C GLY A 201 14.96 -12.95 -15.89
N ILE A 202 15.84 -13.74 -16.44
CA ILE A 202 15.60 -15.14 -16.78
C ILE A 202 15.31 -16.01 -15.54
N ALA A 203 14.82 -17.22 -15.76
CA ALA A 203 14.55 -18.18 -14.66
C ALA A 203 15.86 -18.51 -13.92
N GLY A 204 15.87 -18.48 -12.60
CA GLY A 204 17.03 -18.84 -11.78
C GLY A 204 18.11 -17.74 -11.64
N ILE A 205 17.90 -16.52 -12.21
CA ILE A 205 18.86 -15.42 -12.14
C ILE A 205 18.94 -14.75 -10.75
N GLY A 206 18.05 -15.10 -9.82
CA GLY A 206 18.04 -14.59 -8.45
C GLY A 206 17.00 -13.48 -8.17
N LYS A 207 15.94 -13.33 -8.97
CA LYS A 207 14.88 -12.33 -8.77
C LYS A 207 14.26 -12.40 -7.37
N THR A 208 13.78 -13.55 -6.97
CA THR A 208 13.16 -13.77 -5.66
C THR A 208 14.16 -13.54 -4.52
N THR A 209 15.44 -13.84 -4.75
CA THR A 209 16.53 -13.59 -3.79
C THR A 209 16.70 -12.08 -3.57
N ILE A 210 16.72 -11.29 -4.65
CA ILE A 210 16.78 -9.83 -4.57
C ILE A 210 15.51 -9.28 -3.92
N ALA A 211 14.32 -9.79 -4.27
CA ALA A 211 13.05 -9.40 -3.65
C ALA A 211 13.10 -9.56 -2.13
N SER A 212 13.56 -10.74 -1.65
CA SER A 212 13.69 -11.01 -0.21
C SER A 212 14.68 -10.07 0.46
N LYS A 213 15.82 -9.79 -0.19
CA LYS A 213 16.84 -8.90 0.36
C LYS A 213 16.41 -7.43 0.37
N LEU A 214 15.64 -7.01 -0.65
CA LEU A 214 15.04 -5.68 -0.73
C LEU A 214 14.03 -5.47 0.41
N ILE A 215 13.17 -6.45 0.65
CA ILE A 215 12.22 -6.44 1.76
C ILE A 215 12.95 -6.36 3.10
N GLU A 216 13.99 -7.18 3.33
CA GLU A 216 14.81 -7.13 4.54
C GLU A 216 15.40 -5.72 4.78
N ARG A 217 15.88 -5.05 3.72
CA ARG A 217 16.45 -3.70 3.78
C ARG A 217 15.43 -2.63 4.20
N PHE A 218 14.15 -2.79 3.82
CA PHE A 218 13.09 -1.82 4.09
C PHE A 218 12.17 -2.20 5.27
N MET A 219 12.38 -3.37 5.90
CA MET A 219 11.50 -3.93 6.92
C MET A 219 11.21 -3.01 8.12
N HIS A 220 12.14 -2.12 8.47
CA HIS A 220 12.00 -1.20 9.60
C HIS A 220 11.78 0.26 9.16
N ARG A 221 11.47 0.49 7.87
CA ARG A 221 11.39 1.83 7.30
C ARG A 221 10.10 2.08 6.54
N ARG A 222 9.44 1.02 6.04
CA ARG A 222 8.26 1.11 5.18
C ARG A 222 7.25 0.01 5.51
N ASN A 223 5.97 0.29 5.25
CA ASN A 223 4.98 -0.79 5.15
C ASN A 223 5.34 -1.68 3.97
N LEU A 224 5.22 -2.99 4.14
CA LEU A 224 5.67 -3.96 3.14
C LEU A 224 4.53 -4.87 2.71
N LEU A 225 4.32 -4.95 1.40
CA LEU A 225 3.50 -5.98 0.77
C LEU A 225 4.39 -6.76 -0.18
N TYR A 226 4.58 -8.06 0.09
CA TYR A 226 5.13 -8.99 -0.87
C TYR A 226 4.04 -9.91 -1.39
N HIS A 227 3.89 -9.95 -2.69
CA HIS A 227 2.92 -10.83 -3.34
C HIS A 227 3.60 -11.62 -4.45
N ARG A 228 3.48 -12.96 -4.37
CA ARG A 228 3.99 -13.87 -5.38
C ARG A 228 2.86 -14.38 -6.24
N CYS A 229 2.82 -13.95 -7.49
CA CYS A 229 1.78 -14.30 -8.44
C CYS A 229 1.76 -15.80 -8.74
N GLN A 230 0.56 -16.35 -8.89
CA GLN A 230 0.31 -17.73 -9.25
C GLN A 230 -0.45 -17.83 -10.57
N ASP A 231 -0.28 -18.96 -11.29
CA ASP A 231 -0.89 -19.15 -12.62
C ASP A 231 -2.44 -19.20 -12.59
N TRP A 232 -3.01 -19.55 -11.44
CA TRP A 232 -4.47 -19.66 -11.23
C TRP A 232 -5.08 -18.44 -10.55
N GLU A 233 -4.28 -17.45 -10.23
CA GLU A 233 -4.72 -16.28 -9.48
C GLU A 233 -5.44 -15.27 -10.37
N GLY A 234 -6.64 -14.85 -9.94
CA GLY A 234 -7.40 -13.78 -10.55
C GLY A 234 -7.25 -12.46 -9.77
N SER A 235 -7.67 -11.38 -10.40
CA SER A 235 -7.64 -10.03 -9.80
C SER A 235 -8.36 -9.95 -8.46
N ARG A 236 -9.44 -10.69 -8.27
CA ARG A 236 -10.22 -10.70 -7.04
C ARG A 236 -9.41 -11.16 -5.83
N SER A 237 -8.68 -12.27 -5.97
CA SER A 237 -7.84 -12.82 -4.91
C SER A 237 -6.72 -11.85 -4.50
N PHE A 238 -6.09 -11.22 -5.48
CA PHE A 238 -5.08 -10.18 -5.24
C PHE A 238 -5.68 -8.97 -4.50
N PHE A 239 -6.84 -8.47 -4.94
CA PHE A 239 -7.49 -7.33 -4.30
C PHE A 239 -7.91 -7.62 -2.86
N GLU A 240 -8.38 -8.83 -2.56
CA GLU A 240 -8.71 -9.25 -1.19
C GLU A 240 -7.45 -9.27 -0.31
N ALA A 241 -6.34 -9.80 -0.78
CA ALA A 241 -5.07 -9.78 -0.05
C ALA A 241 -4.56 -8.35 0.22
N VAL A 242 -4.73 -7.44 -0.75
CA VAL A 242 -4.40 -6.02 -0.59
C VAL A 242 -5.34 -5.34 0.40
N ALA A 243 -6.65 -5.63 0.34
CA ALA A 243 -7.64 -5.07 1.27
C ALA A 243 -7.36 -5.46 2.72
N ASP A 244 -7.02 -6.73 2.95
CA ASP A 244 -6.65 -7.23 4.28
C ASP A 244 -5.38 -6.53 4.80
N TRP A 245 -4.39 -6.36 3.94
CA TRP A 245 -3.16 -5.66 4.31
C TRP A 245 -3.39 -4.17 4.60
N LEU A 246 -4.19 -3.45 3.78
CA LEU A 246 -4.56 -2.06 4.02
C LEU A 246 -5.37 -1.89 5.30
N SER A 247 -6.27 -2.83 5.60
CA SER A 247 -7.03 -2.84 6.86
C SER A 247 -6.10 -2.93 8.07
N ASN A 248 -4.99 -3.69 7.97
CA ASN A 248 -3.97 -3.74 9.02
C ASN A 248 -3.13 -2.44 9.12
N ILE A 249 -3.06 -1.64 8.05
CA ILE A 249 -2.47 -0.28 8.10
C ILE A 249 -3.45 0.72 8.74
N GLY A 250 -4.72 0.35 8.88
CA GLY A 250 -5.78 1.18 9.46
C GLY A 250 -6.70 1.82 8.42
N ASP A 251 -6.67 1.38 7.15
CA ASP A 251 -7.56 1.87 6.09
C ASP A 251 -8.45 0.75 5.54
N SER A 252 -9.75 0.81 5.80
CA SER A 252 -10.74 -0.15 5.31
C SER A 252 -11.41 0.29 3.99
N SER A 253 -11.05 1.44 3.42
CA SER A 253 -11.72 2.02 2.25
C SER A 253 -11.66 1.09 1.04
N PHE A 254 -10.54 0.40 0.85
CA PHE A 254 -10.38 -0.57 -0.24
C PHE A 254 -11.27 -1.81 -0.03
N SER A 255 -11.39 -2.29 1.20
CA SER A 255 -12.29 -3.39 1.57
C SER A 255 -13.75 -3.04 1.32
N ASP A 256 -14.16 -1.82 1.73
CA ASP A 256 -15.52 -1.31 1.51
C ASP A 256 -15.83 -1.16 0.00
N TYR A 257 -14.84 -0.70 -0.78
CA TYR A 257 -14.95 -0.64 -2.24
C TYR A 257 -15.18 -2.03 -2.86
N LEU A 258 -14.40 -3.03 -2.45
CA LEU A 258 -14.56 -4.41 -2.95
C LEU A 258 -15.91 -5.01 -2.57
N ALA A 259 -16.41 -4.73 -1.38
CA ALA A 259 -17.75 -5.17 -0.94
C ALA A 259 -18.86 -4.52 -1.76
N ALA A 260 -18.69 -3.26 -2.17
CA ALA A 260 -19.67 -2.52 -2.97
C ALA A 260 -19.55 -2.77 -4.48
N THR A 261 -18.43 -3.32 -4.96
CA THR A 261 -18.12 -3.44 -6.38
C THR A 261 -17.69 -4.87 -6.72
N PRO A 262 -18.64 -5.72 -7.18
CA PRO A 262 -18.33 -7.12 -7.51
C PRO A 262 -17.27 -7.29 -8.59
N VAL A 263 -17.20 -6.34 -9.54
CA VAL A 263 -16.19 -6.30 -10.61
C VAL A 263 -15.45 -4.97 -10.54
N PRO A 264 -14.34 -4.89 -9.79
CA PRO A 264 -13.53 -3.68 -9.68
C PRO A 264 -12.99 -3.23 -11.04
N GLN A 265 -13.06 -1.93 -11.32
CA GLN A 265 -12.43 -1.37 -12.51
C GLN A 265 -10.94 -1.14 -12.23
N PRO A 266 -10.03 -1.52 -13.14
CA PRO A 266 -8.58 -1.43 -12.92
C PRO A 266 -8.09 -0.03 -12.50
N ALA A 267 -8.58 1.01 -13.18
CA ALA A 267 -8.17 2.38 -12.89
C ALA A 267 -8.68 2.88 -11.53
N ASP A 268 -9.93 2.53 -11.17
CA ASP A 268 -10.51 2.92 -9.89
C ASP A 268 -9.82 2.19 -8.73
N ALA A 269 -9.56 0.88 -8.89
CA ALA A 269 -8.85 0.08 -7.89
C ALA A 269 -7.42 0.59 -7.68
N ALA A 270 -6.70 0.90 -8.77
CA ALA A 270 -5.33 1.40 -8.70
C ALA A 270 -5.26 2.76 -7.99
N ARG A 271 -6.16 3.69 -8.34
CA ARG A 271 -6.21 5.02 -7.71
C ARG A 271 -6.50 4.90 -6.22
N LEU A 272 -7.58 4.18 -5.87
CA LEU A 272 -7.96 4.01 -4.49
C LEU A 272 -6.85 3.36 -3.65
N LEU A 273 -6.12 2.40 -4.23
CA LEU A 273 -4.98 1.77 -3.56
C LEU A 273 -3.88 2.80 -3.26
N VAL A 274 -3.56 3.69 -4.22
CA VAL A 274 -2.57 4.76 -4.01
C VAL A 274 -3.09 5.76 -2.96
N ASP A 275 -4.37 6.14 -3.02
CA ASP A 275 -4.99 7.06 -2.07
C ASP A 275 -5.00 6.50 -0.63
N CYS A 276 -5.26 5.19 -0.46
CA CYS A 276 -5.17 4.51 0.86
C CYS A 276 -3.75 4.52 1.45
N LEU A 277 -2.74 4.68 0.62
CA LEU A 277 -1.32 4.71 1.03
C LEU A 277 -0.77 6.12 1.25
N GLU A 278 -1.59 7.16 1.07
CA GLU A 278 -1.19 8.55 1.27
C GLU A 278 -0.58 8.77 2.67
N GLY A 279 0.56 9.45 2.74
CA GLY A 279 1.30 9.71 3.97
C GLY A 279 1.87 8.45 4.66
N THR A 280 1.87 7.30 3.98
CA THR A 280 2.43 6.05 4.52
C THR A 280 3.58 5.53 3.67
N PRO A 281 4.84 5.65 4.14
CA PRO A 281 5.98 5.07 3.43
C PRO A 281 5.77 3.58 3.16
N THR A 282 5.75 3.20 1.88
CA THR A 282 5.31 1.86 1.47
C THR A 282 6.21 1.27 0.39
N LEU A 283 6.43 -0.05 0.45
CA LEU A 283 7.05 -0.82 -0.61
C LEU A 283 6.19 -2.04 -0.96
N ILE A 284 5.72 -2.07 -2.20
CA ILE A 284 4.98 -3.19 -2.78
C ILE A 284 5.90 -3.97 -3.71
N VAL A 285 6.09 -5.24 -3.45
CA VAL A 285 6.93 -6.14 -4.24
C VAL A 285 6.09 -7.25 -4.83
N ILE A 286 6.03 -7.29 -6.15
CA ILE A 286 5.30 -8.30 -6.92
C ILE A 286 6.30 -9.24 -7.56
N ASP A 287 6.28 -10.50 -7.19
CA ASP A 287 7.17 -11.51 -7.76
C ASP A 287 6.43 -12.47 -8.72
N ASP A 288 7.19 -13.06 -9.62
CA ASP A 288 6.69 -14.00 -10.63
C ASP A 288 5.54 -13.42 -11.51
N PHE A 289 5.51 -12.12 -11.75
CA PHE A 289 4.43 -11.44 -12.50
C PHE A 289 4.14 -12.02 -13.89
N HIS A 290 5.11 -12.69 -14.50
CA HIS A 290 4.92 -13.37 -15.80
C HIS A 290 3.89 -14.51 -15.75
N LYS A 291 3.45 -14.95 -14.56
CA LYS A 291 2.42 -15.96 -14.37
C LYS A 291 0.99 -15.37 -14.45
N VAL A 292 0.85 -14.06 -14.29
CA VAL A 292 -0.46 -13.42 -14.32
C VAL A 292 -1.05 -13.53 -15.73
N ALA A 293 -2.20 -14.20 -15.83
CA ALA A 293 -3.00 -14.30 -17.06
C ALA A 293 -4.18 -13.32 -17.05
N ASP A 294 -4.58 -12.83 -15.88
CA ASP A 294 -5.72 -11.92 -15.71
C ASP A 294 -5.42 -10.53 -16.26
N THR A 295 -6.18 -10.12 -17.26
CA THR A 295 -6.02 -8.80 -17.92
C THR A 295 -6.40 -7.64 -17.01
N THR A 296 -7.33 -7.84 -16.08
CA THR A 296 -7.75 -6.82 -15.08
C THR A 296 -6.57 -6.49 -14.19
N LEU A 297 -5.85 -7.52 -13.73
CA LEU A 297 -4.69 -7.34 -12.87
C LEU A 297 -3.54 -6.64 -13.61
N HIS A 298 -3.28 -7.00 -14.88
CA HIS A 298 -2.32 -6.28 -15.73
C HIS A 298 -2.67 -4.79 -15.86
N GLN A 299 -3.94 -4.49 -16.15
CA GLN A 299 -4.41 -3.10 -16.30
C GLN A 299 -4.35 -2.33 -14.97
N THR A 300 -4.58 -3.00 -13.84
CA THR A 300 -4.46 -2.39 -12.52
C THR A 300 -3.02 -1.94 -12.24
N PHE A 301 -2.03 -2.79 -12.52
CA PHE A 301 -0.62 -2.39 -12.32
C PHE A 301 -0.17 -1.29 -13.30
N GLN A 302 -0.71 -1.28 -14.52
CA GLN A 302 -0.49 -0.18 -15.46
C GLN A 302 -1.06 1.14 -14.92
N ALA A 303 -2.31 1.12 -14.46
CA ALA A 303 -2.96 2.29 -13.88
C ALA A 303 -2.25 2.75 -12.60
N MET A 304 -1.79 1.82 -11.75
CA MET A 304 -1.06 2.12 -10.54
C MET A 304 0.27 2.82 -10.83
N SER A 305 1.05 2.35 -11.82
CA SER A 305 2.30 3.00 -12.21
C SER A 305 2.10 4.43 -12.72
N LEU A 306 0.97 4.69 -13.38
CA LEU A 306 0.61 6.04 -13.84
C LEU A 306 0.12 6.91 -12.68
N ALA A 307 -0.63 6.36 -11.72
CA ALA A 307 -1.06 7.09 -10.54
C ALA A 307 0.13 7.51 -9.66
N LEU A 308 1.13 6.64 -9.51
CA LEU A 308 2.36 6.93 -8.77
C LEU A 308 3.21 8.03 -9.42
N LEU A 309 3.14 8.20 -10.74
CA LEU A 309 3.96 9.17 -11.48
C LEU A 309 3.75 10.63 -11.02
N GLY A 310 2.55 10.97 -10.58
CA GLY A 310 2.19 12.31 -10.10
C GLY A 310 2.21 12.44 -8.58
N SER A 311 2.49 11.37 -7.85
CA SER A 311 2.46 11.35 -6.40
C SER A 311 3.79 11.82 -5.81
N GLU A 312 3.73 12.62 -4.76
CA GLU A 312 4.89 12.99 -3.94
C GLU A 312 5.12 12.00 -2.79
N GLU A 313 4.28 10.97 -2.72
CA GLU A 313 4.29 9.96 -1.66
C GLU A 313 5.50 9.02 -1.76
N GLU A 314 5.92 8.48 -0.62
CA GLU A 314 7.03 7.53 -0.53
C GLU A 314 6.57 6.10 -0.84
N ILE A 315 6.03 5.85 -2.05
CA ILE A 315 5.52 4.55 -2.47
C ILE A 315 6.43 3.95 -3.53
N GLY A 316 7.01 2.78 -3.24
CA GLY A 316 7.76 1.97 -4.21
C GLY A 316 6.92 0.79 -4.70
N LEU A 317 6.84 0.61 -6.02
CA LEU A 317 6.28 -0.57 -6.66
C LEU A 317 7.40 -1.29 -7.43
N VAL A 318 7.74 -2.51 -7.04
CA VAL A 318 8.79 -3.31 -7.69
C VAL A 318 8.16 -4.58 -8.25
N ILE A 319 8.30 -4.78 -9.56
CA ILE A 319 7.71 -5.92 -10.28
C ILE A 319 8.81 -6.78 -10.87
N PHE A 320 8.93 -8.02 -10.39
CA PHE A 320 9.83 -9.03 -10.91
C PHE A 320 9.13 -9.91 -11.94
N SER A 321 9.74 -10.05 -13.12
CA SER A 321 9.16 -10.85 -14.22
C SER A 321 10.26 -11.60 -14.97
N ARG A 322 9.87 -12.69 -15.68
CA ARG A 322 10.76 -13.32 -16.69
C ARG A 322 10.70 -12.62 -18.04
N SER A 323 9.63 -11.88 -18.28
CA SER A 323 9.42 -11.18 -19.56
C SER A 323 10.15 -9.84 -19.55
N PHE A 324 10.90 -9.58 -20.63
CA PHE A 324 11.47 -8.27 -20.94
C PHE A 324 10.47 -7.32 -21.62
N LYS A 325 9.26 -7.82 -21.96
CA LYS A 325 8.19 -6.95 -22.45
C LYS A 325 7.71 -6.09 -21.27
N PRO A 326 7.59 -4.78 -21.48
CA PRO A 326 7.12 -3.89 -20.42
C PRO A 326 5.71 -4.31 -19.98
N VAL A 327 5.59 -4.62 -18.70
CA VAL A 327 4.31 -4.94 -18.05
C VAL A 327 3.50 -3.66 -17.83
N VAL A 328 4.20 -2.58 -17.55
CA VAL A 328 3.66 -1.23 -17.36
C VAL A 328 4.33 -0.29 -18.36
N PRO A 329 3.69 0.82 -18.73
CA PRO A 329 4.25 1.76 -19.70
C PRO A 329 5.56 2.36 -19.14
N ALA A 330 6.57 2.48 -20.01
CA ALA A 330 7.82 3.15 -19.64
C ALA A 330 7.61 4.67 -19.48
N LYS A 331 6.66 5.23 -20.24
CA LYS A 331 6.30 6.66 -20.23
C LYS A 331 4.79 6.81 -20.29
N ASP A 332 4.31 7.91 -19.73
CA ASP A 332 2.90 8.33 -19.88
C ASP A 332 2.65 9.05 -21.22
N ALA A 333 1.43 9.56 -21.40
CA ALA A 333 1.03 10.27 -22.61
C ALA A 333 1.80 11.59 -22.82
N GLU A 334 2.30 12.22 -21.76
CA GLU A 334 3.11 13.43 -21.77
C GLU A 334 4.63 13.16 -21.88
N GLY A 335 5.04 11.88 -21.97
CA GLY A 335 6.43 11.47 -22.09
C GLY A 335 7.22 11.41 -20.78
N ARG A 336 6.56 11.56 -19.61
CA ARG A 336 7.20 11.40 -18.29
C ARG A 336 7.48 9.92 -18.02
N ILE A 337 8.57 9.61 -17.32
CA ILE A 337 8.98 8.25 -17.02
C ILE A 337 8.04 7.64 -15.97
N ALA A 338 7.19 6.70 -16.39
CA ALA A 338 6.25 6.01 -15.51
C ALA A 338 6.84 4.76 -14.86
N SER A 339 7.87 4.15 -15.47
CA SER A 339 8.58 3.02 -14.90
C SER A 339 10.04 2.98 -15.35
N LEU A 340 10.90 2.48 -14.49
CA LEU A 340 12.31 2.23 -14.77
C LEU A 340 12.54 0.72 -14.92
N VAL A 341 13.30 0.33 -15.95
CA VAL A 341 13.62 -1.08 -16.21
C VAL A 341 15.03 -1.36 -15.76
N LEU A 342 15.18 -2.29 -14.83
CA LEU A 342 16.46 -2.72 -14.24
C LEU A 342 16.65 -4.22 -14.51
N PRO A 343 17.20 -4.62 -15.65
CA PRO A 343 17.41 -6.03 -15.97
C PRO A 343 18.46 -6.66 -15.06
N LEU A 344 18.25 -7.93 -14.71
CA LEU A 344 19.22 -8.72 -13.95
C LEU A 344 20.03 -9.62 -14.87
N ASP A 345 21.33 -9.42 -14.85
CA ASP A 345 22.31 -10.26 -15.53
C ASP A 345 22.90 -11.33 -14.59
N GLY A 346 23.87 -12.14 -15.04
CA GLY A 346 24.61 -13.07 -14.21
C GLY A 346 25.37 -12.38 -13.06
N LEU A 347 25.81 -13.14 -12.07
CA LEU A 347 26.71 -12.68 -11.03
C LEU A 347 28.08 -12.34 -11.66
N ASP A 348 28.74 -11.34 -11.12
CA ASP A 348 30.12 -11.06 -11.47
C ASP A 348 31.06 -12.20 -11.03
N SER A 349 32.31 -12.13 -11.43
CA SER A 349 33.29 -13.19 -11.17
C SER A 349 33.46 -13.47 -9.67
N ASP A 350 33.52 -12.42 -8.86
CA ASP A 350 33.83 -12.57 -7.44
C ASP A 350 32.64 -13.16 -6.66
N ALA A 351 31.45 -12.67 -6.93
CA ALA A 351 30.21 -13.18 -6.33
C ALA A 351 29.89 -14.61 -6.78
N GLY A 352 30.12 -14.90 -8.06
CA GLY A 352 29.93 -16.26 -8.59
C GLY A 352 30.90 -17.27 -7.96
N ARG A 353 32.16 -16.85 -7.72
CA ARG A 353 33.14 -17.70 -7.05
C ARG A 353 32.78 -17.99 -5.59
N GLN A 354 32.26 -17.00 -4.87
CA GLN A 354 31.78 -17.19 -3.49
C GLN A 354 30.64 -18.20 -3.39
N LEU A 355 29.81 -18.32 -4.42
CA LEU A 355 28.72 -19.28 -4.47
C LEU A 355 29.23 -20.72 -4.64
N LEU A 356 30.43 -20.93 -5.17
CA LEU A 356 31.08 -22.23 -5.34
C LEU A 356 31.92 -22.62 -4.12
N SER A 357 31.46 -22.34 -2.92
CA SER A 357 32.17 -22.58 -1.66
C SER A 357 32.55 -24.05 -1.37
N SER A 358 31.92 -25.03 -2.05
CA SER A 358 32.23 -26.45 -1.92
C SER A 358 33.51 -26.87 -2.68
N PHE A 359 34.12 -25.99 -3.47
CA PHE A 359 35.36 -26.22 -4.18
C PHE A 359 36.51 -25.50 -3.47
N GLU A 360 37.17 -26.17 -2.51
CA GLU A 360 38.30 -25.60 -1.73
C GLU A 360 39.52 -25.27 -2.61
N ASP A 361 39.74 -26.05 -3.69
CA ASP A 361 40.96 -25.96 -4.55
C ASP A 361 40.61 -25.56 -6.01
N LEU A 362 39.60 -24.72 -6.23
CA LEU A 362 39.25 -24.28 -7.59
C LEU A 362 40.32 -23.33 -8.15
N GLY A 363 41.11 -23.81 -9.11
CA GLY A 363 42.12 -23.02 -9.81
C GLY A 363 41.50 -21.89 -10.65
N ASP A 364 42.24 -20.81 -10.88
CA ASP A 364 41.72 -19.63 -11.59
C ASP A 364 41.30 -19.96 -13.04
N GLU A 365 42.04 -20.82 -13.76
CA GLU A 365 41.63 -21.24 -15.11
C GLU A 365 40.31 -22.02 -15.12
N GLN A 366 40.15 -22.94 -14.17
CA GLN A 366 38.92 -23.70 -14.04
C GLN A 366 37.75 -22.79 -13.68
N TRP A 367 37.97 -21.84 -12.77
CA TRP A 367 36.94 -20.87 -12.42
C TRP A 367 36.53 -20.01 -13.64
N LEU A 368 37.47 -19.45 -14.38
CA LEU A 368 37.21 -18.66 -15.57
C LEU A 368 36.40 -19.45 -16.61
N HIS A 369 36.74 -20.76 -16.76
CA HIS A 369 35.99 -21.65 -17.64
C HIS A 369 34.55 -21.86 -17.18
N ILE A 370 34.34 -22.17 -15.90
CA ILE A 370 32.99 -22.34 -15.30
C ILE A 370 32.19 -21.05 -15.44
N HIS A 371 32.78 -19.91 -15.08
CA HIS A 371 32.11 -18.64 -15.15
C HIS A 371 31.73 -18.25 -16.59
N GLY A 372 32.64 -18.53 -17.55
CA GLY A 372 32.40 -18.33 -18.97
C GLY A 372 31.21 -19.15 -19.50
N LEU A 373 31.14 -20.44 -19.12
CA LEU A 373 30.04 -21.33 -19.50
C LEU A 373 28.71 -20.96 -18.81
N SER A 374 28.74 -20.66 -17.51
CA SER A 374 27.55 -20.30 -16.74
C SER A 374 27.10 -18.86 -16.96
N ARG A 375 27.97 -17.99 -17.52
CA ARG A 375 27.79 -16.54 -17.57
C ARG A 375 27.39 -15.95 -16.21
N GLY A 376 27.90 -16.55 -15.12
CA GLY A 376 27.58 -16.13 -13.76
C GLY A 376 26.13 -16.44 -13.34
N HIS A 377 25.44 -17.36 -14.04
CA HIS A 377 24.03 -17.67 -13.72
C HIS A 377 23.91 -18.40 -12.37
N PRO A 378 23.24 -17.81 -11.33
CA PRO A 378 23.28 -18.33 -9.98
C PRO A 378 22.79 -19.77 -9.85
N LEU A 379 21.66 -20.12 -10.50
CA LEU A 379 21.12 -21.49 -10.46
C LEU A 379 22.10 -22.51 -11.06
N VAL A 380 22.78 -22.17 -12.15
CA VAL A 380 23.77 -23.06 -12.77
C VAL A 380 24.96 -23.27 -11.82
N LEU A 381 25.48 -22.18 -11.26
CA LEU A 381 26.56 -22.23 -10.27
C LEU A 381 26.18 -23.04 -9.03
N GLU A 382 24.96 -22.86 -8.53
CA GLU A 382 24.45 -23.64 -7.38
C GLU A 382 24.32 -25.15 -7.69
N LEU A 383 23.87 -25.50 -8.90
CA LEU A 383 23.79 -26.89 -9.33
C LEU A 383 25.18 -27.52 -9.43
N ILE A 384 26.17 -26.77 -9.96
CA ILE A 384 27.57 -27.19 -9.98
C ILE A 384 28.07 -27.42 -8.54
N ASN A 385 27.83 -26.47 -7.65
CA ASN A 385 28.25 -26.55 -6.24
C ASN A 385 27.65 -27.78 -5.52
N ARG A 386 26.38 -28.07 -5.74
CA ARG A 386 25.71 -29.28 -5.18
C ARG A 386 26.25 -30.57 -5.76
N GLY A 387 26.57 -30.60 -7.05
CA GLY A 387 27.16 -31.76 -7.70
C GLY A 387 28.54 -32.09 -7.16
N ALA A 388 29.36 -31.12 -6.86
CA ALA A 388 30.65 -31.28 -6.22
C ALA A 388 30.55 -31.91 -4.84
N SER A 389 29.59 -31.40 -4.03
CA SER A 389 29.35 -31.91 -2.67
C SER A 389 28.88 -33.37 -2.63
N ALA A 390 28.30 -33.90 -3.73
CA ALA A 390 27.83 -35.25 -3.87
C ALA A 390 28.91 -36.29 -4.31
N GLY A 391 30.17 -35.85 -4.46
CA GLY A 391 31.29 -36.75 -4.81
C GLY A 391 31.31 -37.25 -6.26
N ALA A 392 30.50 -36.64 -7.14
CA ALA A 392 30.39 -37.04 -8.56
C ALA A 392 31.53 -36.54 -9.46
N PHE A 393 32.66 -36.10 -8.90
CA PHE A 393 33.70 -35.36 -9.57
C PHE A 393 34.94 -36.15 -9.94
N HIS A 394 34.80 -37.18 -10.76
CA HIS A 394 35.98 -37.79 -11.42
C HIS A 394 36.00 -37.76 -12.94
N GLU A 395 34.93 -37.26 -13.56
CA GLU A 395 34.93 -36.91 -14.99
C GLU A 395 35.07 -35.41 -15.17
N THR A 396 35.73 -35.00 -16.24
CA THR A 396 36.02 -33.59 -16.50
C THR A 396 34.81 -32.71 -16.25
N LEU A 397 34.99 -31.62 -15.51
CA LEU A 397 33.95 -30.64 -15.15
C LEU A 397 33.10 -30.22 -16.37
N GLU A 398 33.70 -30.19 -17.57
CA GLU A 398 33.01 -29.98 -18.84
C GLU A 398 31.93 -31.01 -19.15
N ASN A 399 32.22 -32.31 -18.95
CA ASN A 399 31.25 -33.36 -19.16
C ASN A 399 30.12 -33.28 -18.16
N TYR A 400 30.39 -32.94 -16.89
CA TYR A 400 29.36 -32.79 -15.88
C TYR A 400 28.45 -31.59 -16.17
N VAL A 401 29.00 -30.41 -16.49
CA VAL A 401 28.21 -29.22 -16.85
C VAL A 401 27.39 -29.48 -18.12
N THR A 402 28.00 -30.06 -19.13
CA THR A 402 27.35 -30.28 -20.43
C THR A 402 26.33 -31.44 -20.39
N VAL A 403 26.68 -32.56 -19.80
CA VAL A 403 25.86 -33.79 -19.83
C VAL A 403 24.85 -33.82 -18.69
N GLU A 404 25.27 -33.50 -17.45
CA GLU A 404 24.39 -33.62 -16.28
C GLU A 404 23.54 -32.38 -16.03
N ILE A 405 24.07 -31.19 -16.25
CA ILE A 405 23.33 -29.93 -15.98
C ILE A 405 22.55 -29.51 -17.20
N PHE A 406 23.22 -29.34 -18.36
CA PHE A 406 22.53 -28.90 -19.57
C PHE A 406 21.52 -29.91 -20.09
N SER A 407 21.72 -31.22 -19.90
CA SER A 407 20.72 -32.22 -20.30
C SER A 407 19.44 -32.14 -19.45
N LYS A 408 19.53 -31.78 -18.16
CA LYS A 408 18.41 -31.66 -17.23
C LYS A 408 17.69 -30.32 -17.31
N LEU A 409 18.25 -29.32 -17.98
CA LEU A 409 17.59 -28.05 -18.20
C LEU A 409 16.46 -28.18 -19.23
N SER A 410 15.35 -27.50 -18.99
CA SER A 410 14.25 -27.39 -19.95
C SER A 410 14.71 -26.69 -21.24
N ALA A 411 13.97 -26.88 -22.34
CA ALA A 411 14.26 -26.21 -23.61
C ALA A 411 14.29 -24.66 -23.47
N GLU A 412 13.50 -24.11 -22.57
CA GLU A 412 13.43 -22.69 -22.25
C GLU A 412 14.68 -22.23 -21.47
N GLN A 413 15.13 -23.03 -20.51
CA GLN A 413 16.36 -22.78 -19.77
C GLN A 413 17.61 -22.89 -20.64
N LYS A 414 17.64 -23.84 -21.61
CA LYS A 414 18.72 -23.96 -22.60
C LYS A 414 18.81 -22.74 -23.53
N ARG A 415 17.66 -22.22 -23.94
CA ARG A 415 17.58 -21.05 -24.82
C ARG A 415 18.11 -19.76 -24.20
N VAL A 416 18.14 -19.73 -22.89
CA VAL A 416 18.61 -18.62 -22.07
C VAL A 416 20.13 -18.63 -21.91
N LEU A 417 20.76 -19.80 -22.02
CA LEU A 417 22.18 -20.01 -21.84
C LEU A 417 22.92 -20.07 -23.21
N SER A 418 22.22 -20.13 -24.32
CA SER A 418 22.76 -20.03 -25.69
C SER A 418 22.81 -18.56 -26.15
#